data_3a8b359056f044c9f773ffd1cbf0272b
#
_entry.id   3a8b359056f044c9f773ffd1cbf0272b
#
_cell.length_a   1.000
_cell.length_b   1.000
_cell.length_c   1.000
_cell.angle_alpha   90.00
_cell.angle_beta   90.00
_cell.angle_gamma   90.00
#
_symmetry.space_group_name_H-M   'P 1'
#
loop_
_entity.id
_entity.type
_entity.pdbx_description
1 polymer ?
#
loop_
_entity_poly.entity_id
_entity_poly.type
_entity_poly.pdbx_seq_one_letter_code
_entity_poly.pdbx_strand_id
1 'polypeptide(L)'
;MEPTLAARKGFVAEENVLEMPRGFFSAFGGDHLLDVTKDLGTSWDITTNMAIKLVPGGHPHHAAAEAAANAAIGGDVDPRDVASIVLSSAKYRTLPGPKHPTDLIGVAHSPAYFIAAAIADRGYGWIHAAPEKVADPVIARLIDRITVDPNPPPYPDRFAHHHGATVTITLKDGRRFSDHVGFPRGSAPRGIEWADVDAKYRRLVPLSGLPAEKVEASLEVVHRLDAVKTVSELTRLLR
;
A
#
# COMPACT_ATOMS: atom_id res chain seq x y z
N MET A 1 13.24 6.79 20.74
CA MET A 1 14.00 6.27 21.90
C MET A 1 14.85 7.35 22.57
N GLU A 2 15.61 8.17 21.83
CA GLU A 2 16.43 9.25 22.40
C GLU A 2 15.65 10.34 23.17
N PRO A 3 14.49 10.86 22.66
CA PRO A 3 13.73 11.86 23.42
C PRO A 3 13.23 11.36 24.77
N THR A 4 12.79 10.10 24.85
CA THR A 4 12.35 9.48 26.11
C THR A 4 13.49 9.37 27.12
N LEU A 5 14.69 9.02 26.64
CA LEU A 5 15.88 8.95 27.51
C LEU A 5 16.35 10.34 27.94
N ALA A 6 16.22 11.35 27.07
CA ALA A 6 16.53 12.74 27.40
C ALA A 6 15.58 13.27 28.47
N ALA A 7 14.28 13.07 28.32
CA ALA A 7 13.28 13.42 29.33
C ALA A 7 13.54 12.74 30.68
N ARG A 8 13.88 11.45 30.65
CA ARG A 8 14.27 10.72 31.87
C ARG A 8 15.49 11.32 32.58
N LYS A 9 16.39 11.97 31.85
CA LYS A 9 17.57 12.67 32.36
C LYS A 9 17.31 14.15 32.72
N GLY A 10 16.03 14.56 32.74
CA GLY A 10 15.64 15.91 33.12
C GLY A 10 15.67 16.94 31.98
N PHE A 11 15.76 16.50 30.71
CA PHE A 11 15.61 17.43 29.60
C PHE A 11 14.18 17.96 29.57
N VAL A 12 14.01 19.26 29.56
CA VAL A 12 12.72 19.96 29.54
C VAL A 12 12.55 20.60 28.17
N ALA A 13 11.38 20.40 27.56
CA ALA A 13 10.96 21.07 26.33
C ALA A 13 9.89 22.11 26.65
N GLU A 14 9.55 22.94 25.65
CA GLU A 14 8.42 23.86 25.73
C GLU A 14 7.12 23.08 25.89
N GLU A 15 6.37 23.34 26.98
CA GLU A 15 5.16 22.58 27.32
C GLU A 15 4.03 22.83 26.31
N ASN A 16 3.95 24.05 25.75
CA ASN A 16 2.91 24.44 24.80
C ASN A 16 3.33 24.26 23.33
N VAL A 17 4.38 23.50 23.05
CA VAL A 17 4.94 23.34 21.69
C VAL A 17 3.93 22.89 20.65
N LEU A 18 2.87 22.19 21.06
CA LEU A 18 1.83 21.72 20.15
C LEU A 18 0.93 22.86 19.66
N GLU A 19 0.43 23.69 20.58
CA GLU A 19 -0.60 24.70 20.32
C GLU A 19 -0.09 26.14 20.21
N MET A 20 1.15 26.42 20.59
CA MET A 20 1.70 27.77 20.53
C MET A 20 1.78 28.32 19.09
N PRO A 21 1.74 29.66 18.89
CA PRO A 21 2.00 30.26 17.58
C PRO A 21 3.36 29.78 17.03
N ARG A 22 3.39 29.27 15.80
CA ARG A 22 4.54 28.59 15.17
C ARG A 22 4.91 27.25 15.82
N GLY A 23 4.05 26.70 16.69
CA GLY A 23 4.19 25.37 17.22
C GLY A 23 3.84 24.29 16.20
N PHE A 24 3.76 23.04 16.66
CA PHE A 24 3.59 21.87 15.80
C PHE A 24 2.31 21.97 14.93
N PHE A 25 1.15 22.27 15.53
CA PHE A 25 -0.10 22.34 14.77
C PHE A 25 -0.12 23.50 13.80
N SER A 26 0.39 24.67 14.19
CA SER A 26 0.53 25.82 13.29
C SER A 26 1.41 25.51 12.08
N ALA A 27 2.48 24.72 12.28
CA ALA A 27 3.42 24.39 11.21
C ALA A 27 2.92 23.25 10.28
N PHE A 28 2.15 22.30 10.80
CA PHE A 28 1.83 21.05 10.09
C PHE A 28 0.33 20.76 9.95
N GLY A 29 -0.53 21.28 10.80
CA GLY A 29 -1.95 20.92 10.88
C GLY A 29 -2.95 22.08 10.68
N GLY A 30 -2.49 23.32 10.66
CA GLY A 30 -3.37 24.46 10.64
C GLY A 30 -4.17 24.63 11.95
N ASP A 31 -5.38 25.20 11.86
CA ASP A 31 -6.19 25.58 13.03
C ASP A 31 -7.08 24.45 13.62
N HIS A 32 -6.66 23.20 13.52
CA HIS A 32 -7.46 22.02 13.92
C HIS A 32 -7.19 21.54 15.35
N LEU A 33 -6.83 22.45 16.26
CA LEU A 33 -6.55 22.10 17.66
C LEU A 33 -7.69 21.37 18.38
N LEU A 34 -8.94 21.73 18.06
CA LEU A 34 -10.12 21.10 18.67
C LEU A 34 -10.34 19.67 18.22
N ASP A 35 -9.78 19.27 17.09
CA ASP A 35 -9.92 17.94 16.55
C ASP A 35 -8.96 16.93 17.19
N VAL A 36 -7.88 17.39 17.81
CA VAL A 36 -6.82 16.54 18.39
C VAL A 36 -7.33 15.67 19.53
N THR A 37 -8.25 16.21 20.34
CA THR A 37 -8.84 15.50 21.47
C THR A 37 -10.21 14.91 21.17
N LYS A 38 -10.75 15.18 19.97
CA LYS A 38 -12.05 14.69 19.57
C LYS A 38 -12.05 13.16 19.53
N ASP A 39 -13.06 12.59 20.14
CA ASP A 39 -13.28 11.14 20.16
C ASP A 39 -12.14 10.31 20.78
N LEU A 40 -11.22 10.91 21.54
CA LEU A 40 -10.20 10.17 22.28
C LEU A 40 -10.84 9.13 23.21
N GLY A 41 -10.38 7.88 23.11
CA GLY A 41 -10.89 6.75 23.90
C GLY A 41 -12.19 6.14 23.38
N THR A 42 -12.82 6.73 22.35
CA THR A 42 -14.08 6.24 21.77
C THR A 42 -13.96 5.87 20.29
N SER A 43 -13.05 6.52 19.55
CA SER A 43 -12.76 6.23 18.16
C SER A 43 -11.25 6.05 17.95
N TRP A 44 -10.89 5.10 17.12
CA TRP A 44 -9.50 4.75 16.83
C TRP A 44 -9.29 4.70 15.32
N ASP A 45 -8.59 5.68 14.77
CA ASP A 45 -8.29 5.77 13.34
C ASP A 45 -7.53 4.54 12.81
N ILE A 46 -6.77 3.88 13.68
CA ILE A 46 -6.11 2.61 13.34
C ILE A 46 -7.08 1.50 12.95
N THR A 47 -8.33 1.55 13.42
CA THR A 47 -9.36 0.56 13.08
C THR A 47 -10.23 0.98 11.90
N THR A 48 -10.36 2.28 11.65
CA THR A 48 -11.31 2.83 10.67
C THR A 48 -10.65 3.34 9.39
N ASN A 49 -9.45 3.90 9.49
CA ASN A 49 -8.77 4.60 8.39
C ASN A 49 -7.42 4.00 8.01
N MET A 50 -6.94 3.00 8.74
CA MET A 50 -5.65 2.38 8.47
C MET A 50 -5.72 1.42 7.28
N ALA A 51 -4.57 1.19 6.67
CA ALA A 51 -4.39 0.13 5.70
C ALA A 51 -3.12 -0.67 6.02
N ILE A 52 -3.21 -2.00 5.91
CA ILE A 52 -2.06 -2.90 5.92
C ILE A 52 -1.65 -3.13 4.46
N LYS A 53 -0.41 -2.82 4.13
CA LYS A 53 0.12 -3.11 2.79
C LYS A 53 0.33 -4.61 2.63
N LEU A 54 -0.52 -5.25 1.84
CA LEU A 54 -0.40 -6.67 1.50
C LEU A 54 0.55 -6.90 0.31
N VAL A 55 0.89 -5.84 -0.41
CA VAL A 55 1.82 -5.83 -1.55
C VAL A 55 2.85 -4.71 -1.37
N PRO A 56 4.03 -4.79 -2.03
CA PRO A 56 5.07 -3.78 -1.87
C PRO A 56 4.68 -2.42 -2.45
N GLY A 57 5.35 -1.36 -2.01
CA GLY A 57 5.32 -0.03 -2.59
C GLY A 57 4.26 0.92 -2.07
N GLY A 58 3.95 1.97 -2.81
CA GLY A 58 3.05 3.05 -2.41
C GLY A 58 1.59 2.60 -2.34
N HIS A 59 0.95 2.73 -1.17
CA HIS A 59 -0.45 2.35 -0.98
C HIS A 59 -1.41 3.02 -1.98
N PRO A 60 -1.23 4.28 -2.41
CA PRO A 60 -2.07 4.89 -3.43
C PRO A 60 -2.16 4.14 -4.77
N HIS A 61 -1.20 3.26 -5.05
CA HIS A 61 -1.14 2.51 -6.32
C HIS A 61 -1.81 1.13 -6.23
N HIS A 62 -2.14 0.65 -5.02
CA HIS A 62 -2.64 -0.72 -4.81
C HIS A 62 -3.99 -0.96 -5.50
N ALA A 63 -4.93 0.00 -5.43
CA ALA A 63 -6.23 -0.13 -6.10
C ALA A 63 -6.08 -0.24 -7.63
N ALA A 64 -5.15 0.53 -8.22
CA ALA A 64 -4.88 0.47 -9.65
C ALA A 64 -4.26 -0.88 -10.06
N ALA A 65 -3.33 -1.42 -9.26
CA ALA A 65 -2.75 -2.74 -9.51
C ALA A 65 -3.80 -3.85 -9.40
N GLU A 66 -4.67 -3.80 -8.39
CA GLU A 66 -5.73 -4.79 -8.19
C GLU A 66 -6.77 -4.73 -9.31
N ALA A 67 -7.23 -3.53 -9.72
CA ALA A 67 -8.15 -3.35 -10.84
C ALA A 67 -7.52 -3.83 -12.16
N ALA A 68 -6.23 -3.58 -12.36
CA ALA A 68 -5.50 -4.06 -13.54
C ALA A 68 -5.43 -5.59 -13.60
N ALA A 69 -5.11 -6.23 -12.47
CA ALA A 69 -5.09 -7.69 -12.36
C ALA A 69 -6.47 -8.29 -12.62
N ASN A 70 -7.52 -7.74 -11.99
CA ASN A 70 -8.89 -8.21 -12.15
C ASN A 70 -9.37 -8.09 -13.60
N ALA A 71 -9.11 -6.96 -14.25
CA ALA A 71 -9.44 -6.77 -15.66
C ALA A 71 -8.70 -7.77 -16.57
N ALA A 72 -7.43 -8.05 -16.28
CA ALA A 72 -6.63 -9.01 -17.04
C ALA A 72 -7.12 -10.46 -16.82
N ILE A 73 -7.50 -10.82 -15.61
CA ILE A 73 -8.07 -12.15 -15.27
C ILE A 73 -9.43 -12.31 -15.93
N GLY A 74 -10.34 -11.33 -15.75
CA GLY A 74 -11.70 -11.38 -16.27
C GLY A 74 -11.78 -11.48 -17.80
N GLY A 75 -10.77 -10.93 -18.49
CA GLY A 75 -10.66 -10.97 -19.95
C GLY A 75 -9.78 -12.09 -20.49
N ASP A 76 -9.19 -12.91 -19.65
CA ASP A 76 -8.11 -13.85 -20.04
C ASP A 76 -7.05 -13.19 -20.94
N VAL A 77 -6.65 -11.97 -20.56
CA VAL A 77 -5.82 -11.09 -21.39
C VAL A 77 -4.42 -11.69 -21.60
N ASP A 78 -4.01 -11.84 -22.86
CA ASP A 78 -2.60 -12.02 -23.20
C ASP A 78 -1.92 -10.64 -23.22
N PRO A 79 -0.88 -10.42 -22.41
CA PRO A 79 -0.16 -9.15 -22.39
C PRO A 79 0.37 -8.70 -23.76
N ARG A 80 0.63 -9.65 -24.68
CA ARG A 80 1.12 -9.37 -26.03
C ARG A 80 0.06 -8.71 -26.92
N ASP A 81 -1.23 -8.93 -26.61
CA ASP A 81 -2.37 -8.42 -27.39
C ASP A 81 -2.89 -7.08 -26.89
N VAL A 82 -2.33 -6.54 -25.80
CA VAL A 82 -2.74 -5.25 -25.27
C VAL A 82 -2.35 -4.13 -26.24
N ALA A 83 -3.34 -3.34 -26.66
CA ALA A 83 -3.18 -2.16 -27.49
C ALA A 83 -3.03 -0.88 -26.66
N SER A 84 -3.87 -0.69 -25.64
CA SER A 84 -3.84 0.47 -24.75
C SER A 84 -4.39 0.14 -23.37
N ILE A 85 -3.96 0.93 -22.38
CA ILE A 85 -4.38 0.83 -20.99
C ILE A 85 -4.75 2.23 -20.53
N VAL A 86 -5.93 2.38 -19.90
CA VAL A 86 -6.37 3.65 -19.34
C VAL A 86 -6.54 3.49 -17.81
N LEU A 87 -5.84 4.34 -17.07
CA LEU A 87 -6.03 4.51 -15.63
C LEU A 87 -6.99 5.67 -15.39
N SER A 88 -8.15 5.42 -14.81
CA SER A 88 -9.12 6.42 -14.37
C SER A 88 -9.16 6.46 -12.84
N SER A 89 -8.71 7.56 -12.25
CA SER A 89 -8.72 7.79 -10.80
C SER A 89 -8.62 9.28 -10.52
N ALA A 90 -9.44 9.79 -9.62
CA ALA A 90 -9.40 11.19 -9.19
C ALA A 90 -8.03 11.58 -8.56
N LYS A 91 -7.25 10.59 -8.12
CA LYS A 91 -5.90 10.73 -7.58
C LYS A 91 -4.89 11.21 -8.64
N TYR A 92 -5.05 10.78 -9.89
CA TYR A 92 -4.02 10.95 -10.91
C TYR A 92 -4.46 11.93 -12.01
N ARG A 93 -3.72 13.02 -12.17
CA ARG A 93 -3.78 13.89 -13.35
C ARG A 93 -2.71 13.50 -14.36
N THR A 94 -1.60 12.97 -13.87
CA THR A 94 -0.48 12.38 -14.62
C THR A 94 0.03 11.18 -13.86
N LEU A 95 0.83 10.33 -14.48
CA LEU A 95 1.52 9.24 -13.79
C LEU A 95 2.71 9.81 -13.01
N PRO A 96 2.69 9.78 -11.66
CA PRO A 96 3.84 10.22 -10.87
C PRO A 96 4.97 9.19 -10.87
N GLY A 97 6.14 9.62 -10.40
CA GLY A 97 7.32 8.76 -10.27
C GLY A 97 7.98 8.42 -11.62
N PRO A 98 8.98 7.55 -11.61
CA PRO A 98 9.64 7.12 -12.83
C PRO A 98 8.69 6.25 -13.66
N LYS A 99 8.57 6.58 -14.96
CA LYS A 99 7.77 5.77 -15.88
C LYS A 99 8.35 4.36 -16.01
N HIS A 100 9.65 4.26 -16.21
CA HIS A 100 10.41 3.00 -16.25
C HIS A 100 11.36 2.97 -15.04
N PRO A 101 10.96 2.39 -13.91
CA PRO A 101 11.82 2.27 -12.75
C PRO A 101 12.95 1.28 -13.01
N THR A 102 14.12 1.54 -12.41
CA THR A 102 15.31 0.69 -12.51
C THR A 102 15.75 0.12 -11.15
N ASP A 103 15.10 0.55 -10.08
CA ASP A 103 15.41 0.12 -8.72
C ASP A 103 14.14 0.00 -7.85
N LEU A 104 14.30 -0.51 -6.66
CA LEU A 104 13.21 -0.76 -5.71
C LEU A 104 12.47 0.52 -5.31
N ILE A 105 13.18 1.63 -5.17
CA ILE A 105 12.58 2.92 -4.78
C ILE A 105 11.73 3.46 -5.93
N GLY A 106 12.25 3.41 -7.14
CA GLY A 106 11.51 3.77 -8.34
C GLY A 106 10.26 2.92 -8.52
N VAL A 107 10.38 1.60 -8.37
CA VAL A 107 9.23 0.66 -8.39
C VAL A 107 8.17 1.08 -7.37
N ALA A 108 8.57 1.35 -6.13
CA ALA A 108 7.64 1.69 -5.04
C ALA A 108 6.80 2.95 -5.32
N HIS A 109 7.25 3.82 -6.24
CA HIS A 109 6.62 5.10 -6.58
C HIS A 109 6.09 5.18 -8.01
N SER A 110 6.11 4.09 -8.78
CA SER A 110 5.65 4.05 -10.17
C SER A 110 4.28 3.36 -10.34
N PRO A 111 3.16 4.08 -10.37
CA PRO A 111 1.86 3.46 -10.67
C PRO A 111 1.83 2.79 -12.04
N ALA A 112 2.62 3.28 -13.00
CA ALA A 112 2.75 2.64 -14.30
C ALA A 112 3.31 1.23 -14.18
N TYR A 113 4.35 1.04 -13.37
CA TYR A 113 4.92 -0.28 -13.10
C TYR A 113 3.91 -1.21 -12.40
N PHE A 114 3.19 -0.71 -11.39
CA PHE A 114 2.17 -1.49 -10.68
C PHE A 114 1.10 -2.04 -11.63
N ILE A 115 0.56 -1.18 -12.50
CA ILE A 115 -0.48 -1.56 -13.46
C ILE A 115 0.07 -2.55 -14.49
N ALA A 116 1.24 -2.26 -15.07
CA ALA A 116 1.84 -3.10 -16.10
C ALA A 116 2.19 -4.50 -15.57
N ALA A 117 2.81 -4.57 -14.39
CA ALA A 117 3.15 -5.82 -13.73
C ALA A 117 1.92 -6.64 -13.37
N ALA A 118 0.87 -5.97 -12.88
CA ALA A 118 -0.40 -6.62 -12.54
C ALA A 118 -1.11 -7.22 -13.77
N ILE A 119 -1.01 -6.59 -14.95
CA ILE A 119 -1.53 -7.13 -16.21
C ILE A 119 -0.66 -8.28 -16.70
N ALA A 120 0.67 -8.12 -16.66
CA ALA A 120 1.61 -9.10 -17.17
C ALA A 120 1.48 -10.46 -16.45
N ASP A 121 1.37 -10.44 -15.13
CA ASP A 121 1.37 -11.62 -14.28
C ASP A 121 -0.02 -11.92 -13.67
N ARG A 122 -1.07 -11.19 -14.08
CA ARG A 122 -2.45 -11.32 -13.55
C ARG A 122 -2.50 -11.19 -12.02
N GLY A 123 -1.64 -10.34 -11.46
CA GLY A 123 -1.52 -10.08 -10.04
C GLY A 123 -0.33 -9.20 -9.73
N TYR A 124 -0.33 -8.56 -8.57
CA TYR A 124 0.79 -7.78 -8.07
C TYR A 124 1.17 -8.24 -6.67
N GLY A 125 2.44 -8.42 -6.41
CA GLY A 125 2.92 -8.90 -5.12
C GLY A 125 4.42 -8.71 -4.93
N TRP A 126 4.98 -9.31 -3.88
CA TRP A 126 6.37 -9.11 -3.46
C TRP A 126 7.41 -9.56 -4.50
N ILE A 127 7.06 -10.49 -5.37
CA ILE A 127 7.93 -10.93 -6.48
C ILE A 127 8.28 -9.78 -7.43
N HIS A 128 7.37 -8.80 -7.59
CA HIS A 128 7.55 -7.67 -8.49
C HIS A 128 8.56 -6.62 -7.97
N ALA A 129 9.07 -6.80 -6.75
CA ALA A 129 10.19 -6.03 -6.24
C ALA A 129 11.56 -6.64 -6.62
N ALA A 130 11.59 -7.84 -7.22
CA ALA A 130 12.81 -8.51 -7.63
C ALA A 130 13.39 -7.86 -8.91
N PRO A 131 14.73 -7.78 -9.03
CA PRO A 131 15.39 -7.16 -10.18
C PRO A 131 14.96 -7.74 -11.54
N GLU A 132 14.70 -9.05 -11.60
CA GLU A 132 14.27 -9.77 -12.81
C GLU A 132 12.90 -9.26 -13.30
N LYS A 133 12.01 -8.93 -12.39
CA LYS A 133 10.69 -8.37 -12.70
C LYS A 133 10.77 -6.89 -13.08
N VAL A 134 11.66 -6.15 -12.44
CA VAL A 134 11.92 -4.75 -12.81
C VAL A 134 12.48 -4.66 -14.25
N ALA A 135 13.30 -5.62 -14.65
CA ALA A 135 13.88 -5.70 -15.98
C ALA A 135 13.01 -6.44 -17.03
N ASP A 136 11.81 -6.87 -16.67
CA ASP A 136 10.94 -7.67 -17.56
C ASP A 136 10.48 -6.85 -18.78
N PRO A 137 10.82 -7.27 -20.01
CA PRO A 137 10.48 -6.53 -21.22
C PRO A 137 8.98 -6.51 -21.52
N VAL A 138 8.21 -7.46 -21.00
CA VAL A 138 6.74 -7.47 -21.12
C VAL A 138 6.16 -6.33 -20.31
N ILE A 139 6.60 -6.20 -19.06
CA ILE A 139 6.18 -5.11 -18.16
C ILE A 139 6.58 -3.75 -18.77
N ALA A 140 7.84 -3.61 -19.22
CA ALA A 140 8.32 -2.37 -19.83
C ALA A 140 7.47 -1.94 -21.04
N ARG A 141 7.12 -2.88 -21.93
CA ARG A 141 6.25 -2.60 -23.07
C ARG A 141 4.84 -2.18 -22.67
N LEU A 142 4.26 -2.79 -21.63
CA LEU A 142 2.93 -2.43 -21.15
C LEU A 142 2.91 -1.04 -20.53
N ILE A 143 3.97 -0.64 -19.82
CA ILE A 143 4.12 0.71 -19.27
C ILE A 143 3.92 1.78 -20.34
N ASP A 144 4.45 1.57 -21.55
CA ASP A 144 4.37 2.53 -22.65
C ASP A 144 2.96 2.69 -23.23
N ARG A 145 2.05 1.77 -22.91
CA ARG A 145 0.65 1.78 -23.35
C ARG A 145 -0.31 2.40 -22.35
N ILE A 146 0.18 2.84 -21.17
CA ILE A 146 -0.63 3.41 -20.11
C ILE A 146 -0.82 4.90 -20.35
N THR A 147 -2.08 5.31 -20.29
CA THR A 147 -2.51 6.72 -20.26
C THR A 147 -3.42 6.95 -19.07
N VAL A 148 -3.53 8.21 -18.64
CA VAL A 148 -4.43 8.63 -17.56
C VAL A 148 -5.69 9.22 -18.17
N ASP A 149 -6.84 8.86 -17.62
CA ASP A 149 -8.13 9.48 -17.94
C ASP A 149 -8.09 10.96 -17.53
N PRO A 150 -8.30 11.91 -18.45
CA PRO A 150 -8.28 13.33 -18.13
C PRO A 150 -9.50 13.78 -17.30
N ASN A 151 -10.59 13.01 -17.32
CA ASN A 151 -11.85 13.32 -16.66
C ASN A 151 -12.37 12.15 -15.80
N PRO A 152 -11.59 11.72 -14.79
CA PRO A 152 -12.01 10.62 -13.93
C PRO A 152 -13.24 11.01 -13.10
N PRO A 153 -14.11 10.05 -12.74
CA PRO A 153 -15.19 10.29 -11.80
C PRO A 153 -14.67 10.86 -10.49
N PRO A 154 -15.39 11.81 -9.86
CA PRO A 154 -15.01 12.32 -8.54
C PRO A 154 -15.17 11.23 -7.49
N TYR A 155 -14.25 11.19 -6.52
CA TYR A 155 -14.38 10.36 -5.32
C TYR A 155 -14.87 11.20 -4.14
N PRO A 156 -15.56 10.58 -3.17
CA PRO A 156 -15.87 11.23 -1.90
C PRO A 156 -14.59 11.74 -1.23
N ASP A 157 -14.68 12.87 -0.54
CA ASP A 157 -13.54 13.53 0.11
C ASP A 157 -13.15 12.83 1.43
N ARG A 158 -12.85 11.54 1.34
CA ARG A 158 -12.29 10.75 2.44
C ARG A 158 -10.98 10.11 2.00
N PHE A 159 -10.02 10.01 2.89
CA PHE A 159 -8.69 9.44 2.63
C PHE A 159 -8.77 8.07 1.95
N ALA A 160 -9.60 7.17 2.46
CA ALA A 160 -9.77 5.83 1.92
C ALA A 160 -10.32 5.80 0.47
N HIS A 161 -11.11 6.81 0.08
CA HIS A 161 -11.69 6.93 -1.26
C HIS A 161 -10.74 7.58 -2.27
N HIS A 162 -9.72 8.28 -1.81
CA HIS A 162 -8.72 8.92 -2.68
C HIS A 162 -7.84 7.92 -3.43
N HIS A 163 -7.85 6.66 -3.03
CA HIS A 163 -6.99 5.62 -3.60
C HIS A 163 -7.72 4.67 -4.55
N GLY A 164 -9.01 4.87 -4.76
CA GLY A 164 -9.78 4.08 -5.73
C GLY A 164 -9.32 4.30 -7.17
N ALA A 165 -9.44 3.27 -8.00
CA ALA A 165 -9.06 3.32 -9.40
C ALA A 165 -9.89 2.38 -10.27
N THR A 166 -10.09 2.78 -11.53
CA THR A 166 -10.57 1.93 -12.63
C THR A 166 -9.42 1.74 -13.62
N VAL A 167 -9.20 0.51 -14.05
CA VAL A 167 -8.27 0.21 -15.14
C VAL A 167 -9.03 -0.43 -16.29
N THR A 168 -8.89 0.15 -17.48
CA THR A 168 -9.47 -0.37 -18.72
C THR A 168 -8.36 -0.81 -19.66
N ILE A 169 -8.40 -2.08 -20.08
CA ILE A 169 -7.48 -2.69 -21.03
C ILE A 169 -8.22 -2.81 -22.39
N THR A 170 -7.62 -2.31 -23.45
CA THR A 170 -8.12 -2.50 -24.82
C THR A 170 -7.13 -3.39 -25.58
N LEU A 171 -7.64 -4.44 -26.20
CA LEU A 171 -6.83 -5.35 -27.02
C LEU A 171 -6.72 -4.85 -28.47
N LYS A 172 -5.79 -5.41 -29.24
CA LYS A 172 -5.58 -5.10 -30.66
C LYS A 172 -6.80 -5.42 -31.53
N ASP A 173 -7.62 -6.39 -31.12
CA ASP A 173 -8.86 -6.77 -31.79
C ASP A 173 -10.07 -5.88 -31.41
N GLY A 174 -9.85 -4.90 -30.53
CA GLY A 174 -10.88 -3.96 -30.08
C GLY A 174 -11.67 -4.40 -28.85
N ARG A 175 -11.51 -5.63 -28.35
CA ARG A 175 -12.13 -6.05 -27.09
C ARG A 175 -11.62 -5.20 -25.94
N ARG A 176 -12.50 -4.93 -24.97
CA ARG A 176 -12.19 -4.10 -23.81
C ARG A 176 -12.57 -4.83 -22.53
N PHE A 177 -11.68 -4.77 -21.55
CA PHE A 177 -11.88 -5.33 -20.22
C PHE A 177 -11.57 -4.25 -19.19
N SER A 178 -12.45 -4.12 -18.19
CA SER A 178 -12.33 -3.07 -17.19
C SER A 178 -12.73 -3.59 -15.83
N ASP A 179 -12.03 -3.14 -14.81
CA ASP A 179 -12.41 -3.37 -13.43
C ASP A 179 -12.23 -2.11 -12.59
N HIS A 180 -13.02 -2.00 -11.52
CA HIS A 180 -13.00 -0.90 -10.57
C HIS A 180 -12.75 -1.40 -9.17
N VAL A 181 -11.74 -0.86 -8.51
CA VAL A 181 -11.43 -1.10 -7.10
C VAL A 181 -11.55 0.22 -6.33
N GLY A 182 -12.60 0.35 -5.52
CA GLY A 182 -12.81 1.52 -4.66
C GLY A 182 -11.82 1.54 -3.48
N PHE A 183 -11.59 0.37 -2.89
CA PHE A 183 -10.68 0.17 -1.76
C PHE A 183 -9.80 -1.05 -2.03
N PRO A 184 -8.46 -0.91 -2.01
CA PRO A 184 -7.59 -2.06 -2.18
C PRO A 184 -7.67 -3.01 -0.99
N ARG A 185 -7.33 -4.29 -1.19
CA ARG A 185 -7.21 -5.26 -0.09
C ARG A 185 -6.27 -4.75 1.00
N GLY A 186 -6.61 -5.03 2.25
CA GLY A 186 -5.89 -4.54 3.42
C GLY A 186 -6.28 -3.14 3.88
N SER A 187 -7.21 -2.45 3.20
CA SER A 187 -7.78 -1.19 3.67
C SER A 187 -8.90 -1.46 4.68
N ALA A 188 -8.97 -0.67 5.76
CA ALA A 188 -10.00 -0.81 6.78
C ALA A 188 -11.44 -0.83 6.24
N PRO A 189 -11.85 0.03 5.26
CA PRO A 189 -13.20 -0.03 4.70
C PRO A 189 -13.55 -1.33 3.99
N ARG A 190 -12.55 -2.10 3.53
CA ARG A 190 -12.74 -3.41 2.88
C ARG A 190 -12.62 -4.58 3.85
N GLY A 191 -12.15 -4.32 5.06
CA GLY A 191 -11.78 -5.33 6.04
C GLY A 191 -10.32 -5.78 5.92
N ILE A 192 -9.77 -6.14 7.07
CA ILE A 192 -8.41 -6.66 7.20
C ILE A 192 -8.53 -8.02 7.89
N GLU A 193 -8.22 -9.07 7.15
CA GLU A 193 -8.31 -10.44 7.65
C GLU A 193 -6.95 -10.91 8.17
N TRP A 194 -6.93 -11.63 9.28
CA TRP A 194 -5.71 -12.26 9.79
C TRP A 194 -5.06 -13.17 8.76
N ALA A 195 -5.86 -13.88 7.96
CA ALA A 195 -5.35 -14.76 6.91
C ALA A 195 -4.47 -14.03 5.89
N ASP A 196 -4.80 -12.79 5.54
CA ASP A 196 -3.99 -11.97 4.63
C ASP A 196 -2.66 -11.56 5.26
N VAL A 197 -2.69 -11.21 6.56
CA VAL A 197 -1.49 -10.83 7.32
C VAL A 197 -0.57 -12.04 7.50
N ASP A 198 -1.12 -13.17 7.86
CA ASP A 198 -0.40 -14.44 8.01
C ASP A 198 0.25 -14.89 6.71
N ALA A 199 -0.47 -14.81 5.60
CA ALA A 199 0.07 -15.14 4.28
C ALA A 199 1.26 -14.23 3.93
N LYS A 200 1.16 -12.94 4.22
CA LYS A 200 2.27 -11.99 4.07
C LYS A 200 3.44 -12.36 4.97
N TYR A 201 3.20 -12.67 6.23
CA TYR A 201 4.23 -13.04 7.20
C TYR A 201 4.99 -14.28 6.75
N ARG A 202 4.26 -15.37 6.42
CA ARG A 202 4.83 -16.62 5.91
C ARG A 202 5.62 -16.47 4.62
N ARG A 203 5.30 -15.48 3.82
CA ARG A 203 6.01 -15.19 2.57
C ARG A 203 7.30 -14.39 2.78
N LEU A 204 7.31 -13.46 3.72
CA LEU A 204 8.42 -12.52 3.89
C LEU A 204 9.44 -12.94 4.95
N VAL A 205 8.99 -13.44 6.09
CA VAL A 205 9.87 -13.73 7.22
C VAL A 205 10.91 -14.82 6.92
N PRO A 206 10.60 -15.88 6.14
CA PRO A 206 11.62 -16.86 5.74
C PRO A 206 12.81 -16.27 4.97
N LEU A 207 12.62 -15.13 4.30
CA LEU A 207 13.71 -14.43 3.58
C LEU A 207 14.81 -13.90 4.52
N SER A 208 14.53 -13.81 5.82
CA SER A 208 15.54 -13.47 6.84
C SER A 208 16.44 -14.64 7.23
N GLY A 209 16.18 -15.84 6.71
CA GLY A 209 16.88 -17.07 7.10
C GLY A 209 16.32 -17.72 8.38
N LEU A 210 15.20 -17.22 8.91
CA LEU A 210 14.56 -17.81 10.08
C LEU A 210 13.99 -19.21 9.74
N PRO A 211 14.27 -20.25 10.55
CA PRO A 211 13.72 -21.58 10.32
C PRO A 211 12.18 -21.60 10.32
N ALA A 212 11.57 -22.43 9.48
CA ALA A 212 10.11 -22.48 9.31
C ALA A 212 9.36 -22.73 10.63
N GLU A 213 9.90 -23.56 11.50
CA GLU A 213 9.34 -23.84 12.83
C GLU A 213 9.30 -22.57 13.72
N LYS A 214 10.31 -21.73 13.64
CA LYS A 214 10.33 -20.45 14.36
C LYS A 214 9.38 -19.43 13.75
N VAL A 215 9.20 -19.45 12.42
CA VAL A 215 8.22 -18.61 11.72
C VAL A 215 6.81 -18.92 12.24
N GLU A 216 6.40 -20.20 12.23
CA GLU A 216 5.08 -20.60 12.73
C GLU A 216 4.93 -20.34 14.24
N ALA A 217 5.90 -20.69 15.05
CA ALA A 217 5.85 -20.44 16.49
C ALA A 217 5.76 -18.94 16.82
N SER A 218 6.46 -18.07 16.07
CA SER A 218 6.36 -16.62 16.27
C SER A 218 5.00 -16.08 15.87
N LEU A 219 4.39 -16.62 14.81
CA LEU A 219 3.06 -16.25 14.38
C LEU A 219 1.99 -16.63 15.42
N GLU A 220 2.09 -17.83 16.01
CA GLU A 220 1.23 -18.28 17.11
C GLU A 220 1.34 -17.32 18.33
N VAL A 221 2.55 -16.86 18.66
CA VAL A 221 2.75 -15.88 19.74
C VAL A 221 2.08 -14.55 19.40
N VAL A 222 2.16 -14.08 18.15
CA VAL A 222 1.50 -12.86 17.70
C VAL A 222 -0.02 -12.96 17.82
N HIS A 223 -0.61 -14.09 17.44
CA HIS A 223 -2.07 -14.31 17.54
C HIS A 223 -2.61 -14.34 18.98
N ARG A 224 -1.75 -14.59 19.97
CA ARG A 224 -2.10 -14.58 21.41
C ARG A 224 -1.32 -13.51 22.19
N LEU A 225 -0.97 -12.40 21.55
CA LEU A 225 -0.08 -11.39 22.13
C LEU A 225 -0.63 -10.80 23.44
N ASP A 226 -1.94 -10.72 23.61
CA ASP A 226 -2.64 -10.30 24.81
C ASP A 226 -2.43 -11.24 26.01
N ALA A 227 -2.16 -12.52 25.74
CA ALA A 227 -1.84 -13.52 26.78
C ALA A 227 -0.35 -13.67 27.08
N VAL A 228 0.52 -12.99 26.30
CA VAL A 228 1.98 -13.08 26.45
C VAL A 228 2.45 -12.29 27.67
N LYS A 229 3.14 -12.95 28.60
CA LYS A 229 3.64 -12.32 29.82
C LYS A 229 4.84 -11.42 29.60
N THR A 230 5.72 -11.77 28.68
CA THR A 230 6.93 -11.02 28.39
C THR A 230 7.20 -10.98 26.87
N VAL A 231 7.61 -9.84 26.34
CA VAL A 231 8.00 -9.69 24.93
C VAL A 231 9.15 -10.64 24.55
N SER A 232 9.91 -11.10 25.53
CA SER A 232 11.00 -12.08 25.32
C SER A 232 10.52 -13.41 24.74
N GLU A 233 9.26 -13.78 24.94
CA GLU A 233 8.67 -14.99 24.32
C GLU A 233 8.70 -14.88 22.80
N LEU A 234 8.34 -13.72 22.24
CA LEU A 234 8.42 -13.46 20.80
C LEU A 234 9.84 -13.25 20.32
N THR A 235 10.61 -12.38 20.99
CA THR A 235 11.93 -11.98 20.47
C THR A 235 12.97 -13.09 20.48
N ARG A 236 12.81 -14.15 21.27
CA ARG A 236 13.66 -15.35 21.21
C ARG A 236 13.42 -16.19 19.96
N LEU A 237 12.20 -16.17 19.42
CA LEU A 237 11.85 -16.87 18.20
C LEU A 237 12.36 -16.16 16.94
N LEU A 238 12.59 -14.85 17.03
CA LEU A 238 13.02 -14.00 15.91
C LEU A 238 14.56 -13.87 15.78
N ARG A 239 15.30 -14.75 16.46
CA ARG A 239 16.78 -14.77 16.45
C ARG A 239 17.33 -16.07 15.90
#